data_c3730c3afb3d56adb199058a0919cd97
#
_entry.id   c3730c3afb3d56adb199058a0919cd97
#
_cell.length_a   1.000
_cell.length_b   1.000
_cell.length_c   1.000
_cell.angle_alpha   90.00
_cell.angle_beta   90.00
_cell.angle_gamma   90.00
#
_symmetry.space_group_name_H-M   'P 1'
#
loop_
_entity.id
_entity.type
_entity.pdbx_description
1 polymer ?
#
loop_
_entity_poly.entity_id
_entity_poly.type
_entity_poly.pdbx_seq_one_letter_code
_entity_poly.pdbx_strand_id
1 'polypeptide(L)'
;MNDWLARLSDDWPERHPPLRGDFATDAKGVRQWLSQLPLANPAATSRQLLDALMVMNRTRLEAQQRLEALELLRGPVLQVIGTIDRLVLLETFPLPPAKLQQARAAQDFEREMGLGYVQALHDFCAPAGKVPFLKGKPVALVTVRALQHYGNLLAKAYTLYHTPPQGVWLRLHDIYAAAVALRLDDKAVADPSLGGAELTARHAYAHALLLALSNPYRYTQREMTDVFALTRALAPYCQISPGRSAGGGFAVLTDRDQGVGYVPEERRLAEAGLLSFDPHPVQQMVEGHVRLLPPGADLLSFRLKGGPSVQARRVVVERLMRSWAGSAERGHARLPAGHQLDTVVGLHGLHYVLAGNQDFDAFLRRVRGQAVSQSDRDLATSWLSQSSELKPVVQRAQVLDQSLGGYRLVWDKADLARAKVGELVGLTPAAADAEHDEERDWMVGVIRWIRIDDADSVDAGIELLARRAQPVGIASFEPTGPVRAAMRGVLLLDQDNGHAMTVLAPHPFDRHASELELTRPADPLDWEARASVARLGDVTVVDASNAYQRVLIGRAPTAQELADSAAVEEAEEAERADGTTG
;
A
#
# COMPACT_ATOMS: atom_id res chain seq x y z
N MET A 1 -4.88 1.26 42.35
CA MET A 1 -4.52 -0.09 41.89
C MET A 1 -4.05 0.07 40.45
N ASN A 2 -2.90 -0.50 40.08
CA ASN A 2 -2.30 -0.24 38.77
C ASN A 2 -3.09 -1.00 37.69
N ASP A 3 -4.12 -0.38 37.18
CA ASP A 3 -5.05 -0.91 36.19
C ASP A 3 -4.37 -1.46 34.91
N TRP A 4 -3.23 -0.85 34.51
CA TRP A 4 -2.47 -1.28 33.35
C TRP A 4 -1.84 -2.69 33.48
N LEU A 5 -1.47 -3.12 34.71
CA LEU A 5 -0.95 -4.49 34.91
C LEU A 5 -2.01 -5.55 34.64
N ALA A 6 -3.25 -5.31 35.10
CA ALA A 6 -4.36 -6.24 34.82
C ALA A 6 -4.64 -6.30 33.32
N ARG A 7 -4.73 -5.15 32.64
CA ARG A 7 -4.97 -5.09 31.18
C ARG A 7 -3.88 -5.76 30.35
N LEU A 8 -2.62 -5.69 30.77
CA LEU A 8 -1.54 -6.39 30.05
C LEU A 8 -1.68 -7.91 30.13
N SER A 9 -2.29 -8.46 31.17
CA SER A 9 -2.44 -9.90 31.36
C SER A 9 -3.76 -10.48 30.85
N ASP A 10 -4.66 -9.64 30.34
CA ASP A 10 -5.87 -10.09 29.70
C ASP A 10 -5.51 -10.89 28.42
N ASP A 11 -6.23 -11.98 28.16
CA ASP A 11 -6.06 -12.87 26.99
C ASP A 11 -4.74 -13.65 26.91
N TRP A 12 -4.02 -13.80 28.02
CA TRP A 12 -2.84 -14.66 27.99
C TRP A 12 -3.20 -16.14 27.95
N PRO A 13 -2.40 -16.97 27.25
CA PRO A 13 -2.52 -18.41 27.40
C PRO A 13 -2.22 -18.80 28.85
N GLU A 14 -2.87 -19.86 29.32
CA GLU A 14 -2.58 -20.42 30.64
C GLU A 14 -1.08 -20.78 30.74
N ARG A 15 -0.41 -20.29 31.80
CA ARG A 15 1.02 -20.52 32.02
C ARG A 15 1.22 -21.62 33.10
N HIS A 16 2.01 -22.61 32.78
CA HIS A 16 2.38 -23.72 33.67
C HIS A 16 3.87 -23.64 34.06
N PRO A 17 4.28 -24.34 35.15
CA PRO A 17 5.69 -24.51 35.43
C PRO A 17 6.40 -25.24 34.27
N PRO A 18 7.74 -25.06 34.08
CA PRO A 18 8.50 -25.82 33.09
C PRO A 18 8.27 -27.33 33.22
N LEU A 19 7.92 -27.97 32.12
CA LEU A 19 7.71 -29.42 32.08
C LEU A 19 8.97 -30.13 31.56
N ARG A 20 9.14 -31.39 31.93
CA ARG A 20 10.25 -32.20 31.44
C ARG A 20 10.09 -32.45 29.94
N GLY A 21 11.06 -32.00 29.17
CA GLY A 21 11.02 -32.10 27.71
C GLY A 21 10.60 -30.78 27.00
N ASP A 22 10.19 -29.77 27.75
CA ASP A 22 9.95 -28.42 27.18
C ASP A 22 11.24 -27.84 26.60
N PHE A 23 11.06 -26.84 25.75
CA PHE A 23 12.13 -26.01 25.24
C PHE A 23 12.94 -25.40 26.39
N ALA A 24 14.27 -25.60 26.38
CA ALA A 24 15.14 -25.05 27.39
C ALA A 24 15.21 -23.52 27.27
N THR A 25 14.78 -22.83 28.32
CA THR A 25 14.61 -21.37 28.34
C THR A 25 15.76 -20.61 29.01
N ASP A 26 16.74 -21.29 29.56
CA ASP A 26 17.97 -20.65 30.04
C ASP A 26 18.90 -20.29 28.87
N ALA A 27 19.72 -19.24 29.04
CA ALA A 27 20.54 -18.71 27.96
C ALA A 27 21.51 -19.72 27.33
N LYS A 28 21.99 -20.72 28.09
CA LYS A 28 22.87 -21.78 27.58
C LYS A 28 22.08 -22.77 26.75
N GLY A 29 20.94 -23.23 27.25
CA GLY A 29 20.04 -24.15 26.56
C GLY A 29 19.53 -23.57 25.26
N VAL A 30 19.09 -22.30 25.26
CA VAL A 30 18.65 -21.60 24.04
C VAL A 30 19.76 -21.54 22.99
N ARG A 31 21.01 -21.16 23.35
CA ARG A 31 22.14 -21.14 22.41
C ARG A 31 22.45 -22.51 21.85
N GLN A 32 22.45 -23.55 22.69
CA GLN A 32 22.67 -24.93 22.25
C GLN A 32 21.58 -25.37 21.28
N TRP A 33 20.33 -25.09 21.59
CA TRP A 33 19.19 -25.45 20.73
C TRP A 33 19.26 -24.68 19.39
N LEU A 34 19.57 -23.37 19.40
CA LEU A 34 19.73 -22.57 18.18
C LEU A 34 20.82 -23.14 17.25
N SER A 35 21.91 -23.69 17.82
CA SER A 35 22.98 -24.31 17.02
C SER A 35 22.56 -25.61 16.31
N GLN A 36 21.44 -26.21 16.71
CA GLN A 36 20.89 -27.46 16.16
C GLN A 36 19.75 -27.22 15.16
N LEU A 37 19.36 -25.95 14.94
CA LEU A 37 18.29 -25.64 13.98
C LEU A 37 18.69 -26.06 12.55
N PRO A 38 17.74 -26.65 11.79
CA PRO A 38 17.99 -27.08 10.41
C PRO A 38 17.97 -25.89 9.45
N LEU A 39 18.95 -24.98 9.55
CA LEU A 39 19.00 -23.72 8.79
C LEU A 39 18.94 -23.91 7.26
N ALA A 40 19.35 -25.08 6.74
CA ALA A 40 19.20 -25.44 5.35
C ALA A 40 17.74 -25.72 4.92
N ASN A 41 16.83 -25.91 5.89
CA ASN A 41 15.41 -26.12 5.64
C ASN A 41 14.59 -25.00 6.29
N PRO A 42 14.28 -23.91 5.57
CA PRO A 42 13.58 -22.76 6.11
C PRO A 42 12.21 -23.07 6.72
N ALA A 43 11.47 -24.03 6.12
CA ALA A 43 10.15 -24.41 6.62
C ALA A 43 10.23 -25.15 7.96
N ALA A 44 11.19 -26.05 8.13
CA ALA A 44 11.42 -26.76 9.39
C ALA A 44 11.95 -25.79 10.47
N THR A 45 12.87 -24.89 10.11
CA THR A 45 13.39 -23.86 11.01
C THR A 45 12.27 -22.93 11.49
N SER A 46 11.41 -22.46 10.58
CA SER A 46 10.27 -21.60 10.90
C SER A 46 9.33 -22.28 11.89
N ARG A 47 8.96 -23.54 11.64
CA ARG A 47 8.08 -24.29 12.53
C ARG A 47 8.68 -24.47 13.91
N GLN A 48 9.95 -24.93 14.01
CA GLN A 48 10.60 -25.15 15.31
C GLN A 48 10.74 -23.85 16.12
N LEU A 49 11.07 -22.73 15.47
CA LEU A 49 11.15 -21.42 16.14
C LEU A 49 9.79 -20.97 16.67
N LEU A 50 8.72 -21.13 15.88
CA LEU A 50 7.38 -20.74 16.31
C LEU A 50 6.89 -21.62 17.47
N ASP A 51 7.08 -22.94 17.38
CA ASP A 51 6.73 -23.87 18.44
C ASP A 51 7.48 -23.55 19.74
N ALA A 52 8.78 -23.22 19.66
CA ALA A 52 9.57 -22.82 20.82
C ALA A 52 9.04 -21.54 21.48
N LEU A 53 8.65 -20.52 20.70
CA LEU A 53 8.03 -19.30 21.22
C LEU A 53 6.69 -19.59 21.89
N MET A 54 5.84 -20.41 21.29
CA MET A 54 4.54 -20.76 21.84
C MET A 54 4.67 -21.55 23.16
N VAL A 55 5.62 -22.48 23.25
CA VAL A 55 5.94 -23.20 24.49
C VAL A 55 6.44 -22.23 25.55
N MET A 56 7.38 -21.35 25.21
CA MET A 56 7.93 -20.36 26.14
C MET A 56 6.86 -19.41 26.68
N ASN A 57 5.90 -18.98 25.87
CA ASN A 57 4.83 -18.08 26.31
C ASN A 57 3.80 -18.75 27.21
N ARG A 58 3.71 -20.09 27.18
CA ARG A 58 2.90 -20.90 28.10
C ARG A 58 3.68 -21.36 29.34
N THR A 59 4.97 -21.06 29.43
CA THR A 59 5.80 -21.47 30.56
C THR A 59 5.97 -20.31 31.53
N ARG A 60 5.85 -20.56 32.84
CA ARG A 60 6.17 -19.60 33.89
C ARG A 60 7.67 -19.45 34.00
N LEU A 61 8.21 -18.28 33.71
CA LEU A 61 9.63 -17.96 33.73
C LEU A 61 9.87 -16.67 34.54
N GLU A 62 11.05 -16.58 35.14
CA GLU A 62 11.54 -15.33 35.68
C GLU A 62 11.69 -14.28 34.56
N ALA A 63 11.30 -13.03 34.83
CA ALA A 63 11.27 -11.95 33.85
C ALA A 63 12.62 -11.75 33.13
N GLN A 64 13.73 -11.83 33.87
CA GLN A 64 15.07 -11.67 33.32
C GLN A 64 15.44 -12.85 32.39
N GLN A 65 15.11 -14.09 32.81
CA GLN A 65 15.35 -15.28 32.02
C GLN A 65 14.55 -15.24 30.70
N ARG A 66 13.27 -14.83 30.76
CA ARG A 66 12.43 -14.65 29.58
C ARG A 66 13.02 -13.64 28.62
N LEU A 67 13.45 -12.47 29.11
CA LEU A 67 14.09 -11.45 28.31
C LEU A 67 15.35 -11.97 27.60
N GLU A 68 16.23 -12.67 28.31
CA GLU A 68 17.46 -13.23 27.74
C GLU A 68 17.17 -14.24 26.64
N ALA A 69 16.20 -15.13 26.87
CA ALA A 69 15.76 -16.09 25.85
C ALA A 69 15.19 -15.41 24.61
N LEU A 70 14.31 -14.40 24.78
CA LEU A 70 13.73 -13.64 23.68
C LEU A 70 14.77 -12.88 22.85
N GLU A 71 15.74 -12.22 23.48
CA GLU A 71 16.80 -11.50 22.75
C GLU A 71 17.73 -12.47 21.98
N LEU A 72 17.93 -13.70 22.47
CA LEU A 72 18.65 -14.74 21.72
C LEU A 72 17.84 -15.25 20.50
N LEU A 73 16.54 -15.47 20.67
CA LEU A 73 15.65 -15.94 19.60
C LEU A 73 15.35 -14.87 18.55
N ARG A 74 15.39 -13.58 18.94
CA ARG A 74 15.00 -12.46 18.09
C ARG A 74 15.74 -12.39 16.76
N GLY A 75 17.06 -12.59 16.76
CA GLY A 75 17.88 -12.55 15.55
C GLY A 75 17.42 -13.61 14.51
N PRO A 76 17.40 -14.91 14.84
CA PRO A 76 16.88 -15.96 13.98
C PRO A 76 15.43 -15.75 13.53
N VAL A 77 14.56 -15.29 14.42
CA VAL A 77 13.15 -14.99 14.09
C VAL A 77 13.07 -13.87 13.03
N LEU A 78 13.78 -12.75 13.22
CA LEU A 78 13.78 -11.66 12.24
C LEU A 78 14.36 -12.11 10.88
N GLN A 79 15.33 -13.02 10.87
CA GLN A 79 15.86 -13.59 9.64
C GLN A 79 14.82 -14.43 8.89
N VAL A 80 14.05 -15.26 9.60
CA VAL A 80 12.94 -16.06 9.02
C VAL A 80 11.87 -15.13 8.48
N ILE A 81 11.41 -14.18 9.28
CA ILE A 81 10.42 -13.18 8.87
C ILE A 81 10.88 -12.44 7.61
N GLY A 82 12.10 -11.92 7.58
CA GLY A 82 12.64 -11.21 6.42
C GLY A 82 12.77 -12.09 5.17
N THR A 83 12.92 -13.40 5.32
CA THR A 83 12.90 -14.35 4.20
C THR A 83 11.48 -14.52 3.67
N ILE A 84 10.49 -14.68 4.55
CA ILE A 84 9.07 -14.77 4.18
C ILE A 84 8.63 -13.48 3.48
N ASP A 85 8.94 -12.31 4.03
CA ASP A 85 8.57 -11.02 3.47
C ASP A 85 9.09 -10.86 2.03
N ARG A 86 10.35 -11.22 1.79
CA ARG A 86 10.92 -11.17 0.42
C ARG A 86 10.20 -12.09 -0.56
N LEU A 87 9.82 -13.30 -0.12
CA LEU A 87 9.07 -14.24 -0.95
C LEU A 87 7.67 -13.71 -1.27
N VAL A 88 6.99 -13.12 -0.28
CA VAL A 88 5.66 -12.50 -0.46
C VAL A 88 5.71 -11.33 -1.44
N LEU A 89 6.74 -10.47 -1.36
CA LEU A 89 6.90 -9.31 -2.25
C LEU A 89 7.20 -9.68 -3.72
N LEU A 90 7.68 -10.91 -3.98
CA LEU A 90 7.95 -11.41 -5.34
C LEU A 90 6.70 -12.01 -6.01
N GLU A 91 5.67 -12.30 -5.24
CA GLU A 91 4.45 -12.91 -5.76
C GLU A 91 3.46 -11.89 -6.31
N THR A 92 2.61 -12.34 -7.22
CA THR A 92 1.46 -11.56 -7.66
C THR A 92 0.35 -11.65 -6.64
N PHE A 93 -0.34 -10.54 -6.41
CA PHE A 93 -1.50 -10.50 -5.52
C PHE A 93 -2.81 -10.76 -6.32
N PRO A 94 -3.81 -11.46 -5.74
CA PRO A 94 -3.85 -12.10 -4.42
C PRO A 94 -2.86 -13.27 -4.30
N LEU A 95 -2.36 -13.48 -3.06
CA LEU A 95 -1.35 -14.50 -2.82
C LEU A 95 -1.93 -15.91 -3.01
N PRO A 96 -1.18 -16.84 -3.63
CA PRO A 96 -1.53 -18.25 -3.60
C PRO A 96 -1.69 -18.77 -2.16
N PRO A 97 -2.57 -19.75 -1.89
CA PRO A 97 -2.87 -20.24 -0.52
C PRO A 97 -1.62 -20.62 0.28
N ALA A 98 -0.65 -21.30 -0.34
CA ALA A 98 0.60 -21.68 0.32
C ALA A 98 1.44 -20.45 0.73
N LYS A 99 1.45 -19.39 -0.06
CA LYS A 99 2.16 -18.14 0.23
C LYS A 99 1.43 -17.31 1.29
N LEU A 100 0.12 -17.31 1.25
CA LEU A 100 -0.70 -16.69 2.30
C LEU A 100 -0.46 -17.37 3.66
N GLN A 101 -0.36 -18.69 3.70
CA GLN A 101 0.00 -19.41 4.92
C GLN A 101 1.39 -19.02 5.45
N GLN A 102 2.38 -18.87 4.57
CA GLN A 102 3.72 -18.37 4.95
C GLN A 102 3.65 -16.94 5.51
N ALA A 103 2.88 -16.06 4.87
CA ALA A 103 2.69 -14.69 5.35
C ALA A 103 2.00 -14.64 6.72
N ARG A 104 1.00 -15.51 6.95
CA ARG A 104 0.36 -15.68 8.28
C ARG A 104 1.35 -16.17 9.34
N ALA A 105 2.26 -17.07 9.00
CA ALA A 105 3.32 -17.49 9.93
C ALA A 105 4.23 -16.32 10.34
N ALA A 106 4.51 -15.36 9.46
CA ALA A 106 5.24 -14.15 9.82
C ALA A 106 4.45 -13.26 10.81
N GLN A 107 3.12 -13.20 10.69
CA GLN A 107 2.26 -12.53 11.67
C GLN A 107 2.28 -13.25 13.03
N ASP A 108 2.26 -14.59 13.03
CA ASP A 108 2.33 -15.38 14.25
C ASP A 108 3.65 -15.17 14.99
N PHE A 109 4.78 -15.09 14.29
CA PHE A 109 6.07 -14.72 14.89
C PHE A 109 6.03 -13.35 15.58
N GLU A 110 5.48 -12.34 14.92
CA GLU A 110 5.38 -11.00 15.51
C GLU A 110 4.47 -11.02 16.75
N ARG A 111 3.37 -11.76 16.71
CA ARG A 111 2.44 -11.92 17.83
C ARG A 111 3.10 -12.62 19.01
N GLU A 112 3.75 -13.77 18.79
CA GLU A 112 4.36 -14.55 19.85
C GLU A 112 5.57 -13.84 20.47
N MET A 113 6.40 -13.18 19.67
CA MET A 113 7.48 -12.32 20.18
C MET A 113 6.93 -11.16 21.00
N GLY A 114 5.91 -10.45 20.48
CA GLY A 114 5.25 -9.36 21.19
C GLY A 114 4.68 -9.80 22.53
N LEU A 115 3.96 -10.93 22.55
CA LEU A 115 3.39 -11.52 23.77
C LEU A 115 4.49 -11.86 24.80
N GLY A 116 5.58 -12.48 24.37
CA GLY A 116 6.71 -12.81 25.23
C GLY A 116 7.31 -11.58 25.91
N TYR A 117 7.48 -10.47 25.17
CA TYR A 117 7.96 -9.21 25.73
C TYR A 117 6.93 -8.54 26.66
N VAL A 118 5.63 -8.63 26.36
CA VAL A 118 4.57 -8.14 27.26
C VAL A 118 4.56 -8.91 28.58
N GLN A 119 4.69 -10.23 28.51
CA GLN A 119 4.81 -11.07 29.71
C GLN A 119 6.05 -10.68 30.55
N ALA A 120 7.19 -10.44 29.90
CA ALA A 120 8.39 -9.98 30.59
C ALA A 120 8.19 -8.59 31.25
N LEU A 121 7.53 -7.65 30.54
CA LEU A 121 7.20 -6.32 31.10
C LEU A 121 6.33 -6.45 32.35
N HIS A 122 5.27 -7.24 32.28
CA HIS A 122 4.38 -7.49 33.41
C HIS A 122 5.14 -8.13 34.59
N ASP A 123 5.86 -9.23 34.33
CA ASP A 123 6.54 -10.01 35.36
C ASP A 123 7.70 -9.23 36.02
N PHE A 124 8.36 -8.28 35.32
CA PHE A 124 9.30 -7.35 35.93
C PHE A 124 8.63 -6.40 36.93
N CYS A 125 7.42 -5.94 36.65
CA CYS A 125 6.76 -4.89 37.39
C CYS A 125 5.75 -5.40 38.43
N ALA A 126 5.29 -6.64 38.30
CA ALA A 126 4.33 -7.26 39.21
C ALA A 126 4.96 -7.60 40.57
N PRO A 127 4.18 -7.57 41.68
CA PRO A 127 2.81 -7.04 41.77
C PRO A 127 2.75 -5.53 42.02
N ALA A 128 3.92 -4.87 42.21
CA ALA A 128 4.00 -3.48 42.69
C ALA A 128 3.59 -2.44 41.64
N GLY A 129 3.59 -2.80 40.33
CA GLY A 129 3.36 -1.90 39.22
C GLY A 129 4.38 -0.78 39.12
N LYS A 130 5.62 -1.06 39.48
CA LYS A 130 6.76 -0.12 39.49
C LYS A 130 8.00 -0.80 38.92
N VAL A 131 8.90 0.00 38.36
CA VAL A 131 10.21 -0.47 37.93
C VAL A 131 11.04 -0.90 39.13
N PRO A 132 11.53 -2.16 39.21
CA PRO A 132 12.42 -2.58 40.29
C PRO A 132 13.75 -1.83 40.27
N PHE A 133 14.42 -1.77 41.40
CA PHE A 133 15.72 -1.13 41.52
C PHE A 133 16.73 -1.69 40.50
N LEU A 134 17.43 -0.83 39.79
CA LEU A 134 18.38 -1.14 38.70
C LEU A 134 17.82 -1.86 37.47
N LYS A 135 16.50 -2.06 37.32
CA LYS A 135 15.87 -2.73 36.17
C LYS A 135 15.31 -1.77 35.13
N GLY A 136 15.57 -0.48 35.18
CA GLY A 136 15.03 0.51 34.22
C GLY A 136 15.44 0.27 32.77
N LYS A 137 16.66 -0.25 32.50
CA LYS A 137 17.08 -0.61 31.13
C LYS A 137 16.36 -1.87 30.60
N PRO A 138 16.32 -3.01 31.32
CA PRO A 138 15.55 -4.18 30.92
C PRO A 138 14.07 -3.88 30.68
N VAL A 139 13.43 -3.13 31.59
CA VAL A 139 12.00 -2.78 31.45
C VAL A 139 11.75 -1.88 30.23
N ALA A 140 12.59 -0.89 29.97
CA ALA A 140 12.50 -0.07 28.75
C ALA A 140 12.70 -0.93 27.48
N LEU A 141 13.66 -1.88 27.51
CA LEU A 141 13.92 -2.78 26.40
C LEU A 141 12.69 -3.62 26.05
N VAL A 142 12.11 -4.32 27.03
CA VAL A 142 10.94 -5.18 26.77
C VAL A 142 9.75 -4.36 26.27
N THR A 143 9.55 -3.14 26.80
CA THR A 143 8.47 -2.24 26.37
C THR A 143 8.63 -1.80 24.92
N VAL A 144 9.83 -1.35 24.52
CA VAL A 144 10.11 -0.96 23.12
C VAL A 144 9.96 -2.14 22.18
N ARG A 145 10.50 -3.34 22.55
CA ARG A 145 10.37 -4.55 21.75
C ARG A 145 8.92 -4.98 21.57
N ALA A 146 8.12 -4.96 22.62
CA ALA A 146 6.70 -5.27 22.55
C ALA A 146 5.97 -4.36 21.55
N LEU A 147 6.16 -3.03 21.66
CA LEU A 147 5.57 -2.06 20.74
C LEU A 147 6.05 -2.27 19.29
N GLN A 148 7.35 -2.58 19.09
CA GLN A 148 7.86 -2.88 17.75
C GLN A 148 7.18 -4.10 17.13
N HIS A 149 7.08 -5.22 17.86
CA HIS A 149 6.49 -6.44 17.34
C HIS A 149 4.98 -6.28 17.03
N TYR A 150 4.20 -5.62 17.90
CA TYR A 150 2.80 -5.34 17.60
C TYR A 150 2.63 -4.31 16.47
N GLY A 151 3.52 -3.31 16.37
CA GLY A 151 3.56 -2.40 15.21
C GLY A 151 3.93 -3.11 13.90
N ASN A 152 4.85 -4.08 13.94
CA ASN A 152 5.18 -4.92 12.79
C ASN A 152 4.00 -5.82 12.41
N LEU A 153 3.24 -6.36 13.38
CA LEU A 153 2.04 -7.15 13.12
C LEU A 153 0.99 -6.35 12.35
N LEU A 154 0.77 -5.07 12.71
CA LEU A 154 -0.06 -4.15 11.92
C LEU A 154 0.45 -4.01 10.48
N ALA A 155 1.74 -3.76 10.31
CA ALA A 155 2.34 -3.58 8.99
C ALA A 155 2.15 -4.81 8.10
N LYS A 156 2.30 -6.02 8.67
CA LYS A 156 2.07 -7.27 7.94
C LYS A 156 0.61 -7.46 7.54
N ALA A 157 -0.33 -7.13 8.42
CA ALA A 157 -1.76 -7.14 8.07
C ALA A 157 -2.04 -6.18 6.90
N TYR A 158 -1.54 -4.95 6.96
CA TYR A 158 -1.70 -3.97 5.89
C TYR A 158 -1.04 -4.38 4.58
N THR A 159 0.14 -5.01 4.61
CA THR A 159 0.81 -5.53 3.40
C THR A 159 -0.01 -6.61 2.70
N LEU A 160 -0.82 -7.35 3.44
CA LEU A 160 -1.76 -8.34 2.92
C LEU A 160 -3.14 -7.75 2.60
N TYR A 161 -3.33 -6.45 2.80
CA TYR A 161 -4.62 -5.75 2.72
C TYR A 161 -5.68 -6.26 3.70
N HIS A 162 -5.29 -7.06 4.70
CA HIS A 162 -6.19 -7.52 5.75
C HIS A 162 -6.37 -6.46 6.83
N THR A 163 -7.52 -6.50 7.50
CA THR A 163 -7.73 -5.76 8.73
C THR A 163 -6.74 -6.22 9.80
N PRO A 164 -6.26 -5.31 10.67
CA PRO A 164 -5.43 -5.73 11.79
C PRO A 164 -6.13 -6.81 12.63
N PRO A 165 -5.41 -7.79 13.17
CA PRO A 165 -5.99 -8.77 14.06
C PRO A 165 -6.67 -8.11 15.26
N GLN A 166 -7.79 -8.67 15.69
CA GLN A 166 -8.55 -8.14 16.82
C GLN A 166 -7.67 -8.02 18.10
N GLY A 167 -7.84 -6.91 18.83
CA GLY A 167 -7.12 -6.62 20.08
C GLY A 167 -5.72 -6.04 19.90
N VAL A 168 -5.18 -5.95 18.67
CA VAL A 168 -3.82 -5.45 18.45
C VAL A 168 -3.67 -3.98 18.84
N TRP A 169 -4.66 -3.14 18.54
CA TRP A 169 -4.62 -1.73 18.93
C TRP A 169 -4.77 -1.55 20.43
N LEU A 170 -5.69 -2.26 21.08
CA LEU A 170 -5.81 -2.24 22.55
C LEU A 170 -4.48 -2.63 23.21
N ARG A 171 -3.81 -3.67 22.69
CA ARG A 171 -2.51 -4.10 23.19
C ARG A 171 -1.43 -3.01 23.04
N LEU A 172 -1.36 -2.33 21.89
CA LEU A 172 -0.44 -1.20 21.69
C LEU A 172 -0.74 -0.04 22.65
N HIS A 173 -2.01 0.27 22.87
CA HIS A 173 -2.44 1.31 23.81
C HIS A 173 -2.04 0.97 25.26
N ASP A 174 -2.27 -0.27 25.68
CA ASP A 174 -1.94 -0.71 27.05
C ASP A 174 -0.43 -0.74 27.31
N ILE A 175 0.37 -1.20 26.33
CA ILE A 175 1.84 -1.18 26.46
C ILE A 175 2.35 0.27 26.55
N TYR A 176 1.82 1.18 25.72
CA TYR A 176 2.23 2.59 25.78
C TYR A 176 1.77 3.27 27.07
N ALA A 177 0.55 2.99 27.55
CA ALA A 177 0.07 3.48 28.84
C ALA A 177 0.95 2.99 30.00
N ALA A 178 1.41 1.72 29.96
CA ALA A 178 2.37 1.18 30.90
C ALA A 178 3.72 1.94 30.84
N ALA A 179 4.24 2.22 29.65
CA ALA A 179 5.48 2.99 29.47
C ALA A 179 5.40 4.37 30.12
N VAL A 180 4.29 5.09 29.91
CA VAL A 180 4.03 6.41 30.51
C VAL A 180 3.89 6.32 32.02
N ALA A 181 3.12 5.34 32.53
CA ALA A 181 2.94 5.13 33.97
C ALA A 181 4.26 4.83 34.69
N LEU A 182 5.16 4.10 34.02
CA LEU A 182 6.50 3.76 34.51
C LEU A 182 7.53 4.87 34.27
N ARG A 183 7.20 5.97 33.57
CA ARG A 183 8.08 7.05 33.14
C ARG A 183 9.28 6.55 32.32
N LEU A 184 9.02 5.60 31.42
CA LEU A 184 10.01 4.99 30.53
C LEU A 184 9.71 5.26 29.04
N ASP A 185 8.67 6.03 28.75
CA ASP A 185 8.22 6.32 27.39
C ASP A 185 9.27 7.03 26.52
N ASP A 186 10.16 7.85 27.13
CA ASP A 186 11.28 8.52 26.46
C ASP A 186 12.65 7.84 26.72
N LYS A 187 12.67 6.68 27.38
CA LYS A 187 13.92 5.95 27.64
C LYS A 187 14.44 5.31 26.37
N ALA A 188 15.58 5.80 25.86
CA ALA A 188 16.19 5.30 24.64
C ALA A 188 16.75 3.87 24.81
N VAL A 189 16.53 3.06 23.76
CA VAL A 189 17.00 1.68 23.61
C VAL A 189 17.62 1.54 22.23
N ALA A 190 18.88 1.10 22.17
CA ALA A 190 19.54 0.79 20.89
C ALA A 190 19.02 -0.51 20.30
N ASP A 191 18.78 -0.53 18.97
CA ASP A 191 18.35 -1.72 18.25
C ASP A 191 19.40 -2.17 17.22
N PRO A 192 20.14 -3.27 17.52
CA PRO A 192 21.13 -3.82 16.59
C PRO A 192 20.54 -4.19 15.23
N SER A 193 19.27 -4.64 15.18
CA SER A 193 18.62 -5.00 13.91
C SER A 193 18.32 -3.80 13.01
N LEU A 194 18.38 -2.59 13.56
CA LEU A 194 18.22 -1.33 12.84
C LEU A 194 19.54 -0.54 12.75
N GLY A 195 20.67 -1.25 12.70
CA GLY A 195 21.98 -0.62 12.60
C GLY A 195 22.38 0.19 13.85
N GLY A 196 21.82 -0.13 15.01
CA GLY A 196 22.09 0.56 16.26
C GLY A 196 21.21 1.81 16.51
N ALA A 197 20.17 2.02 15.69
CA ALA A 197 19.25 3.13 15.89
C ALA A 197 18.66 3.14 17.30
N GLU A 198 18.55 4.34 17.87
CA GLU A 198 17.95 4.55 19.18
C GLU A 198 16.44 4.75 19.05
N LEU A 199 15.68 3.94 19.76
CA LEU A 199 14.22 4.01 19.81
C LEU A 199 13.74 4.17 21.24
N THR A 200 12.61 4.86 21.40
CA THR A 200 11.87 4.94 22.66
C THR A 200 10.49 4.30 22.51
N ALA A 201 9.80 4.03 23.61
CA ALA A 201 8.44 3.54 23.55
C ALA A 201 7.51 4.55 22.85
N ARG A 202 7.72 5.85 23.07
CA ARG A 202 7.01 6.92 22.36
C ARG A 202 7.21 6.84 20.86
N HIS A 203 8.46 6.67 20.39
CA HIS A 203 8.75 6.55 18.94
C HIS A 203 8.14 5.30 18.32
N ALA A 204 8.19 4.15 19.01
CA ALA A 204 7.62 2.90 18.51
C ALA A 204 6.08 2.98 18.42
N TYR A 205 5.43 3.61 19.41
CA TYR A 205 4.00 3.83 19.37
C TYR A 205 3.59 4.88 18.33
N ALA A 206 4.30 6.01 18.24
CA ALA A 206 4.10 7.03 17.21
C ALA A 206 4.24 6.45 15.80
N HIS A 207 5.19 5.51 15.58
CA HIS A 207 5.35 4.81 14.31
C HIS A 207 4.09 4.04 13.93
N ALA A 208 3.51 3.25 14.86
CA ALA A 208 2.26 2.52 14.60
C ALA A 208 1.11 3.47 14.24
N LEU A 209 0.97 4.58 14.96
CA LEU A 209 -0.05 5.60 14.69
C LEU A 209 0.15 6.29 13.34
N LEU A 210 1.37 6.72 13.02
CA LEU A 210 1.69 7.39 11.77
C LEU A 210 1.50 6.46 10.56
N LEU A 211 1.85 5.17 10.71
CA LEU A 211 1.60 4.14 9.71
C LEU A 211 0.09 3.98 9.42
N ALA A 212 -0.73 3.88 10.47
CA ALA A 212 -2.18 3.78 10.30
C ALA A 212 -2.77 5.03 9.64
N LEU A 213 -2.31 6.22 10.03
CA LEU A 213 -2.74 7.49 9.46
C LEU A 213 -2.35 7.64 7.98
N SER A 214 -1.35 6.89 7.52
CA SER A 214 -0.88 6.89 6.14
C SER A 214 -1.85 6.27 5.13
N ASN A 215 -3.01 5.77 5.56
CA ASN A 215 -3.96 5.04 4.71
C ASN A 215 -3.32 3.84 3.99
N PRO A 216 -2.82 2.83 4.73
CA PRO A 216 -1.95 1.77 4.20
C PRO A 216 -2.59 0.96 3.06
N TYR A 217 -3.90 0.84 3.01
CA TYR A 217 -4.63 0.12 1.96
C TYR A 217 -4.55 0.77 0.57
N ARG A 218 -3.91 1.95 0.45
CA ARG A 218 -3.74 2.70 -0.82
C ARG A 218 -2.38 2.46 -1.49
N TYR A 219 -1.53 1.64 -0.91
CA TYR A 219 -0.18 1.37 -1.39
C TYR A 219 -0.06 -0.05 -1.92
N THR A 220 0.74 -0.23 -2.96
CA THR A 220 1.18 -1.57 -3.36
C THR A 220 2.07 -2.18 -2.26
N GLN A 221 2.23 -3.51 -2.24
CA GLN A 221 3.06 -4.17 -1.24
C GLN A 221 4.51 -3.66 -1.22
N ARG A 222 5.07 -3.33 -2.39
CA ARG A 222 6.41 -2.73 -2.48
C ARG A 222 6.45 -1.34 -1.87
N GLU A 223 5.48 -0.50 -2.20
CA GLU A 223 5.37 0.84 -1.60
C GLU A 223 5.16 0.75 -0.08
N MET A 224 4.42 -0.27 0.42
CA MET A 224 4.24 -0.48 1.86
C MET A 224 5.55 -0.69 2.61
N THR A 225 6.55 -1.33 1.98
CA THR A 225 7.89 -1.47 2.57
C THR A 225 8.55 -0.09 2.76
N ASP A 226 8.46 0.77 1.76
CA ASP A 226 8.98 2.14 1.81
C ASP A 226 8.22 2.98 2.84
N VAL A 227 6.88 2.90 2.83
CA VAL A 227 6.00 3.60 3.79
C VAL A 227 6.32 3.18 5.23
N PHE A 228 6.48 1.89 5.49
CA PHE A 228 6.81 1.38 6.81
C PHE A 228 8.18 1.87 7.31
N ALA A 229 9.19 1.84 6.45
CA ALA A 229 10.52 2.32 6.79
C ALA A 229 10.53 3.85 7.01
N LEU A 230 9.82 4.59 6.15
CA LEU A 230 9.73 6.04 6.21
C LEU A 230 8.97 6.52 7.45
N THR A 231 7.80 5.94 7.75
CA THR A 231 7.02 6.30 8.94
C THR A 231 7.79 6.02 10.24
N ARG A 232 8.64 4.96 10.25
CA ARG A 232 9.57 4.70 11.37
C ARG A 232 10.61 5.80 11.53
N ALA A 233 11.19 6.26 10.42
CA ALA A 233 12.20 7.32 10.47
C ALA A 233 11.61 8.68 10.91
N LEU A 234 10.33 8.91 10.58
CA LEU A 234 9.61 10.15 10.83
C LEU A 234 8.88 10.17 12.20
N ALA A 235 8.58 9.01 12.77
CA ALA A 235 7.87 8.89 14.06
C ALA A 235 8.46 9.73 15.21
N PRO A 236 9.79 9.92 15.34
CA PRO A 236 10.38 10.77 16.38
C PRO A 236 9.96 12.24 16.32
N TYR A 237 9.44 12.71 15.20
CA TYR A 237 8.99 14.08 15.02
C TYR A 237 7.50 14.27 15.32
N CYS A 238 6.74 13.18 15.49
CA CYS A 238 5.34 13.24 15.90
C CYS A 238 5.23 13.64 17.37
N GLN A 239 4.15 14.35 17.71
CA GLN A 239 3.84 14.70 19.09
C GLN A 239 2.66 13.88 19.60
N ILE A 240 2.81 13.31 20.79
CA ILE A 240 1.76 12.60 21.52
C ILE A 240 1.61 13.29 22.86
N SER A 241 0.42 13.77 23.16
CA SER A 241 0.12 14.42 24.43
C SER A 241 -1.17 13.88 25.05
N PRO A 242 -1.21 13.68 26.37
CA PRO A 242 -2.45 13.32 27.06
C PRO A 242 -3.44 14.47 27.01
N GLY A 243 -4.73 14.14 26.82
CA GLY A 243 -5.81 15.10 26.91
C GLY A 243 -6.03 15.94 25.66
N ARG A 244 -6.69 17.05 25.84
CA ARG A 244 -7.34 17.84 24.79
C ARG A 244 -6.38 18.87 24.23
N SER A 245 -6.04 18.77 22.96
CA SER A 245 -5.55 19.92 22.21
C SER A 245 -6.76 20.78 21.81
N ALA A 246 -6.63 22.09 21.87
CA ALA A 246 -7.66 23.00 21.40
C ALA A 246 -7.87 22.81 19.88
N GLY A 247 -9.12 22.72 19.45
CA GLY A 247 -9.49 22.49 18.05
C GLY A 247 -9.58 21.01 17.65
N GLY A 248 -10.21 20.74 16.49
CA GLY A 248 -10.28 19.42 15.88
C GLY A 248 -8.91 18.91 15.43
N GLY A 249 -8.75 17.59 15.31
CA GLY A 249 -7.49 17.02 14.83
C GLY A 249 -7.39 15.52 15.10
N PHE A 250 -6.21 14.96 14.88
CA PHE A 250 -5.99 13.54 15.10
C PHE A 250 -5.89 13.18 16.58
N ALA A 251 -6.53 12.08 16.93
CA ALA A 251 -6.53 11.56 18.29
C ALA A 251 -6.69 10.04 18.32
N VAL A 252 -6.36 9.45 19.46
CA VAL A 252 -6.50 8.03 19.75
C VAL A 252 -7.43 7.86 20.94
N LEU A 253 -8.40 6.97 20.81
CA LEU A 253 -9.27 6.51 21.89
C LEU A 253 -8.66 5.22 22.43
N THR A 254 -7.99 5.31 23.58
CA THR A 254 -7.18 4.19 24.11
C THR A 254 -7.98 3.04 24.69
N ASP A 255 -9.30 3.19 24.80
CA ASP A 255 -10.27 2.18 25.22
C ASP A 255 -10.89 1.41 24.03
N ARG A 256 -10.47 1.69 22.82
CA ARG A 256 -10.99 1.09 21.58
C ARG A 256 -9.90 0.37 20.79
N ASP A 257 -10.29 -0.74 20.15
CA ASP A 257 -9.40 -1.50 19.25
C ASP A 257 -9.29 -0.82 17.89
N GLN A 258 -8.78 0.40 17.88
CA GLN A 258 -8.61 1.20 16.67
C GLN A 258 -7.39 2.12 16.80
N GLY A 259 -6.78 2.42 15.65
CA GLY A 259 -5.66 3.37 15.58
C GLY A 259 -6.12 4.83 15.69
N VAL A 260 -5.22 5.72 15.26
CA VAL A 260 -5.47 7.16 15.21
C VAL A 260 -6.54 7.51 14.18
N GLY A 261 -7.42 8.44 14.53
CA GLY A 261 -8.43 8.99 13.65
C GLY A 261 -8.64 10.49 13.86
N TYR A 262 -9.32 11.15 12.91
CA TYR A 262 -9.74 12.52 13.10
C TYR A 262 -10.93 12.57 14.08
N VAL A 263 -10.80 13.36 15.14
CA VAL A 263 -11.83 13.54 16.16
C VAL A 263 -12.24 15.02 16.17
N PRO A 264 -13.51 15.35 15.86
CA PRO A 264 -14.03 16.70 15.93
C PRO A 264 -13.96 17.26 17.36
N GLU A 265 -13.89 18.59 17.49
CA GLU A 265 -13.71 19.26 18.78
C GLU A 265 -14.81 18.89 19.80
N GLU A 266 -16.07 18.85 19.37
CA GLU A 266 -17.21 18.54 20.24
C GLU A 266 -17.07 17.14 20.87
N ARG A 267 -16.58 16.17 20.12
CA ARG A 267 -16.37 14.80 20.58
C ARG A 267 -15.17 14.70 21.52
N ARG A 268 -14.12 15.48 21.28
CA ARG A 268 -12.92 15.55 22.16
C ARG A 268 -13.24 16.01 23.57
N LEU A 269 -14.26 16.87 23.70
CA LEU A 269 -14.69 17.39 25.01
C LEU A 269 -15.38 16.34 25.89
N ALA A 270 -15.91 15.27 25.30
CA ALA A 270 -16.74 14.29 26.00
C ALA A 270 -16.01 12.99 26.39
N GLU A 271 -14.87 12.65 25.77
CA GLU A 271 -14.27 11.33 25.93
C GLU A 271 -13.09 11.33 26.91
N ALA A 272 -13.10 10.39 27.88
CA ALA A 272 -11.99 10.10 28.75
C ALA A 272 -10.98 9.18 28.05
N GLY A 273 -9.68 9.26 28.42
CA GLY A 273 -8.65 8.38 27.83
C GLY A 273 -8.16 8.77 26.44
N LEU A 274 -8.45 10.01 26.01
CA LEU A 274 -8.04 10.51 24.70
C LEU A 274 -6.56 10.93 24.71
N LEU A 275 -5.79 10.44 23.72
CA LEU A 275 -4.46 10.94 23.40
C LEU A 275 -4.53 11.78 22.11
N SER A 276 -4.02 13.00 22.17
CA SER A 276 -3.82 13.82 20.97
C SER A 276 -2.58 13.35 20.22
N PHE A 277 -2.70 13.22 18.89
CA PHE A 277 -1.60 12.87 17.99
C PHE A 277 -1.41 13.98 16.96
N ASP A 278 -0.24 14.60 16.94
CA ASP A 278 0.07 15.68 16.01
C ASP A 278 1.20 15.30 15.05
N PRO A 279 0.90 15.03 13.76
CA PRO A 279 1.89 14.79 12.71
C PRO A 279 2.40 16.06 12.03
N HIS A 280 1.92 17.27 12.42
CA HIS A 280 2.27 18.53 11.75
C HIS A 280 3.78 18.83 11.71
N PRO A 281 4.57 18.57 12.78
CA PRO A 281 6.02 18.74 12.72
C PRO A 281 6.69 17.84 11.65
N VAL A 282 6.15 16.64 11.42
CA VAL A 282 6.60 15.75 10.34
C VAL A 282 6.33 16.37 8.98
N GLN A 283 5.13 16.92 8.78
CA GLN A 283 4.76 17.58 7.52
C GLN A 283 5.69 18.75 7.21
N GLN A 284 5.92 19.64 8.17
CA GLN A 284 6.83 20.78 8.00
C GLN A 284 8.26 20.36 7.63
N MET A 285 8.78 19.31 8.30
CA MET A 285 10.11 18.79 8.02
C MET A 285 10.20 18.18 6.62
N VAL A 286 9.20 17.37 6.22
CA VAL A 286 9.15 16.75 4.89
C VAL A 286 9.00 17.79 3.79
N GLU A 287 8.13 18.80 3.96
CA GLU A 287 8.01 19.93 3.03
C GLU A 287 9.34 20.68 2.84
N GLY A 288 10.07 20.90 3.93
CA GLY A 288 11.41 21.48 3.87
C GLY A 288 12.37 20.67 3.01
N HIS A 289 12.34 19.33 3.14
CA HIS A 289 13.16 18.43 2.32
C HIS A 289 12.74 18.43 0.85
N VAL A 290 11.44 18.40 0.57
CA VAL A 290 10.91 18.44 -0.81
C VAL A 290 11.30 19.73 -1.52
N ARG A 291 11.24 20.90 -0.84
CA ARG A 291 11.65 22.20 -1.40
C ARG A 291 13.14 22.29 -1.75
N LEU A 292 13.98 21.51 -1.06
CA LEU A 292 15.43 21.51 -1.29
C LEU A 292 15.86 20.52 -2.38
N LEU A 293 14.94 19.72 -2.92
CA LEU A 293 15.25 18.77 -3.98
C LEU A 293 15.59 19.49 -5.27
N PRO A 294 16.65 19.05 -5.99
CA PRO A 294 16.92 19.51 -7.34
C PRO A 294 15.74 19.21 -8.29
N PRO A 295 15.52 20.03 -9.32
CA PRO A 295 14.54 19.74 -10.37
C PRO A 295 14.80 18.33 -10.96
N GLY A 296 13.74 17.52 -11.05
CA GLY A 296 13.82 16.15 -11.58
C GLY A 296 14.31 15.07 -10.58
N ALA A 297 14.69 15.44 -9.36
CA ALA A 297 15.01 14.44 -8.33
C ALA A 297 13.74 13.72 -7.85
N ASP A 298 13.78 12.39 -7.87
CA ASP A 298 12.64 11.52 -7.49
C ASP A 298 12.81 10.86 -6.11
N LEU A 299 14.01 10.92 -5.50
CA LEU A 299 14.30 10.25 -4.24
C LEU A 299 14.57 11.26 -3.11
N LEU A 300 13.86 11.08 -1.99
CA LEU A 300 14.14 11.75 -0.73
C LEU A 300 14.84 10.79 0.24
N SER A 301 15.72 11.33 1.08
CA SER A 301 16.45 10.56 2.07
C SER A 301 16.16 11.09 3.48
N PHE A 302 15.76 10.20 4.38
CA PHE A 302 15.49 10.50 5.78
C PHE A 302 16.36 9.61 6.66
N ARG A 303 16.89 10.14 7.75
CA ARG A 303 17.81 9.41 8.63
C ARG A 303 17.14 9.01 9.93
N LEU A 304 17.22 7.72 10.26
CA LEU A 304 16.94 7.24 11.60
C LEU A 304 17.98 7.80 12.59
N LYS A 305 17.53 8.27 13.75
CA LYS A 305 18.44 8.76 14.80
C LYS A 305 19.38 7.63 15.24
N GLY A 306 20.69 7.82 15.03
CA GLY A 306 21.69 6.80 15.34
C GLY A 306 21.71 5.58 14.38
N GLY A 307 20.95 5.61 13.28
CA GLY A 307 20.77 4.50 12.37
C GLY A 307 20.98 4.84 10.89
N PRO A 308 20.61 3.93 9.98
CA PRO A 308 20.74 4.09 8.53
C PRO A 308 19.77 5.14 7.97
N SER A 309 20.08 5.62 6.76
CA SER A 309 19.17 6.44 5.98
C SER A 309 18.12 5.57 5.27
N VAL A 310 16.90 6.08 5.22
CA VAL A 310 15.77 5.50 4.48
C VAL A 310 15.52 6.38 3.26
N GLN A 311 15.43 5.76 2.10
CA GLN A 311 15.08 6.45 0.85
C GLN A 311 13.64 6.14 0.47
N ALA A 312 12.94 7.15 -0.05
CA ALA A 312 11.58 7.00 -0.55
C ALA A 312 11.37 7.82 -1.83
N ARG A 313 10.55 7.32 -2.73
CA ARG A 313 10.18 8.05 -3.95
C ARG A 313 9.31 9.25 -3.61
N ARG A 314 9.54 10.35 -4.32
CA ARG A 314 8.81 11.60 -4.14
C ARG A 314 7.28 11.40 -4.18
N VAL A 315 6.79 10.63 -5.15
CA VAL A 315 5.36 10.35 -5.30
C VAL A 315 4.74 9.67 -4.08
N VAL A 316 5.48 8.77 -3.42
CA VAL A 316 5.04 8.10 -2.17
C VAL A 316 4.99 9.11 -1.03
N VAL A 317 6.02 9.94 -0.91
CA VAL A 317 6.09 10.98 0.13
C VAL A 317 4.96 12.00 -0.02
N GLU A 318 4.66 12.48 -1.23
CA GLU A 318 3.56 13.40 -1.49
C GLU A 318 2.18 12.79 -1.17
N ARG A 319 2.00 11.48 -1.40
CA ARG A 319 0.78 10.76 -1.00
C ARG A 319 0.64 10.66 0.51
N LEU A 320 1.74 10.43 1.23
CA LEU A 320 1.79 10.43 2.69
C LEU A 320 1.43 11.79 3.26
N MET A 321 2.03 12.85 2.73
CA MET A 321 1.75 14.23 3.15
C MET A 321 0.26 14.57 3.06
N ARG A 322 -0.40 14.18 1.97
CA ARG A 322 -1.85 14.37 1.83
C ARG A 322 -2.66 13.57 2.85
N SER A 323 -2.21 12.36 3.20
CA SER A 323 -2.88 11.55 4.23
C SER A 323 -2.75 12.15 5.63
N TRP A 324 -1.63 12.79 5.93
CA TRP A 324 -1.37 13.40 7.25
C TRP A 324 -1.95 14.82 7.40
N ALA A 325 -2.34 15.48 6.31
CA ALA A 325 -2.89 16.83 6.35
C ALA A 325 -4.30 16.93 6.98
N GLY A 326 -4.99 15.82 7.17
CA GLY A 326 -6.27 15.78 7.92
C GLY A 326 -7.50 16.31 7.21
N SER A 327 -7.34 17.11 6.19
CA SER A 327 -8.43 17.75 5.45
C SER A 327 -8.47 17.32 3.99
N ALA A 328 -8.62 16.02 3.73
CA ALA A 328 -9.12 15.64 2.42
C ALA A 328 -10.62 15.98 2.39
N GLU A 329 -10.97 17.20 2.07
CA GLU A 329 -12.33 17.50 1.61
C GLU A 329 -12.62 16.53 0.47
N ARG A 330 -13.61 15.68 0.68
CA ARG A 330 -14.07 14.76 -0.35
C ARG A 330 -14.71 15.61 -1.43
N GLY A 331 -14.16 15.62 -2.63
CA GLY A 331 -14.65 16.43 -3.74
C GLY A 331 -16.11 16.12 -4.12
N HIS A 332 -16.64 14.96 -3.71
CA HIS A 332 -18.00 14.53 -4.01
C HIS A 332 -18.65 13.80 -2.83
N ALA A 333 -19.92 14.12 -2.59
CA ALA A 333 -20.76 13.38 -1.68
C ALA A 333 -20.93 11.92 -2.14
N ARG A 334 -20.98 10.99 -1.21
CA ARG A 334 -21.26 9.59 -1.47
C ARG A 334 -22.69 9.25 -1.14
N LEU A 335 -23.33 8.55 -2.06
CA LEU A 335 -24.68 8.05 -1.90
C LEU A 335 -24.61 6.54 -1.69
N PRO A 336 -25.30 5.99 -0.66
CA PRO A 336 -25.44 4.55 -0.51
C PRO A 336 -26.06 3.96 -1.78
N ALA A 337 -25.59 2.78 -2.17
CA ALA A 337 -26.08 2.07 -3.33
C ALA A 337 -26.22 0.58 -2.98
N GLY A 338 -26.96 -0.17 -3.79
CA GLY A 338 -27.18 -1.61 -3.56
C GLY A 338 -27.29 -2.39 -4.85
N HIS A 339 -27.02 -1.72 -5.99
CA HIS A 339 -27.01 -2.38 -7.31
C HIS A 339 -25.73 -3.15 -7.55
N GLN A 340 -25.72 -3.95 -8.57
CA GLN A 340 -24.56 -4.76 -8.98
C GLN A 340 -23.97 -4.23 -10.29
N LEU A 341 -22.65 -4.36 -10.40
CA LEU A 341 -21.90 -4.12 -11.64
C LEU A 341 -21.20 -5.41 -12.05
N ASP A 342 -21.13 -5.65 -13.35
CA ASP A 342 -20.20 -6.59 -13.94
C ASP A 342 -18.86 -5.87 -14.10
N THR A 343 -17.76 -6.55 -13.74
CA THR A 343 -16.42 -5.96 -13.68
C THR A 343 -15.41 -6.84 -14.38
N VAL A 344 -14.40 -6.21 -14.97
CA VAL A 344 -13.23 -6.89 -15.53
C VAL A 344 -11.95 -6.18 -15.04
N VAL A 345 -10.97 -6.93 -14.58
CA VAL A 345 -9.74 -6.36 -14.01
C VAL A 345 -8.57 -6.49 -14.98
N GLY A 346 -7.78 -5.41 -15.09
CA GLY A 346 -6.57 -5.33 -15.89
C GLY A 346 -6.78 -4.79 -17.30
N LEU A 347 -5.71 -4.18 -17.86
CA LEU A 347 -5.73 -3.60 -19.20
C LEU A 347 -6.10 -4.63 -20.27
N HIS A 348 -5.62 -5.88 -20.14
CA HIS A 348 -5.95 -6.96 -21.04
C HIS A 348 -7.46 -7.26 -21.05
N GLY A 349 -8.05 -7.45 -19.86
CA GLY A 349 -9.48 -7.72 -19.71
C GLY A 349 -10.34 -6.57 -20.19
N LEU A 350 -9.96 -5.34 -19.85
CA LEU A 350 -10.64 -4.14 -20.28
C LEU A 350 -10.63 -3.99 -21.80
N HIS A 351 -9.47 -4.14 -22.46
CA HIS A 351 -9.37 -4.10 -23.91
C HIS A 351 -10.23 -5.18 -24.57
N TYR A 352 -10.21 -6.42 -24.02
CA TYR A 352 -10.96 -7.55 -24.55
C TYR A 352 -12.47 -7.27 -24.59
N VAL A 353 -13.05 -6.80 -23.48
CA VAL A 353 -14.49 -6.50 -23.43
C VAL A 353 -14.87 -5.30 -24.29
N LEU A 354 -14.04 -4.25 -24.32
CA LEU A 354 -14.23 -3.10 -25.19
C LEU A 354 -14.11 -3.46 -26.68
N ALA A 355 -13.33 -4.48 -27.02
CA ALA A 355 -13.18 -5.00 -28.38
C ALA A 355 -14.31 -5.96 -28.80
N GLY A 356 -15.41 -6.05 -28.04
CA GLY A 356 -16.52 -6.97 -28.32
C GLY A 356 -16.14 -8.42 -28.05
N ASN A 357 -15.45 -8.68 -26.96
CA ASN A 357 -14.96 -10.00 -26.52
C ASN A 357 -13.99 -10.67 -27.52
N GLN A 358 -13.17 -9.84 -28.18
CA GLN A 358 -12.15 -10.29 -29.13
C GLN A 358 -10.75 -10.18 -28.55
N ASP A 359 -9.88 -11.15 -28.89
CA ASP A 359 -8.46 -11.04 -28.60
C ASP A 359 -7.80 -9.91 -29.42
N PHE A 360 -6.61 -9.49 -29.01
CA PHE A 360 -5.94 -8.34 -29.61
C PHE A 360 -5.58 -8.56 -31.08
N ASP A 361 -5.22 -9.77 -31.48
CA ASP A 361 -4.88 -10.09 -32.86
C ASP A 361 -6.13 -10.11 -33.77
N ALA A 362 -7.24 -10.60 -33.24
CA ALA A 362 -8.52 -10.53 -33.93
C ALA A 362 -8.99 -9.08 -34.09
N PHE A 363 -8.86 -8.27 -33.03
CA PHE A 363 -9.15 -6.85 -33.08
C PHE A 363 -8.31 -6.12 -34.12
N LEU A 364 -6.96 -6.30 -34.14
CA LEU A 364 -6.10 -5.65 -35.13
C LEU A 364 -6.41 -6.07 -36.57
N ARG A 365 -6.68 -7.37 -36.81
CA ARG A 365 -7.10 -7.88 -38.13
C ARG A 365 -8.38 -7.22 -38.60
N ARG A 366 -9.35 -7.12 -37.71
CA ARG A 366 -10.65 -6.50 -38.03
C ARG A 366 -10.48 -5.01 -38.35
N VAL A 367 -9.77 -4.27 -37.51
CA VAL A 367 -9.59 -2.82 -37.66
C VAL A 367 -8.69 -2.48 -38.85
N ARG A 368 -7.62 -3.22 -39.12
CA ARG A 368 -6.70 -2.97 -40.25
C ARG A 368 -7.14 -3.53 -41.57
N GLY A 369 -8.14 -4.41 -41.59
CA GLY A 369 -8.62 -5.06 -42.81
C GLY A 369 -7.56 -5.92 -43.54
N GLN A 370 -6.46 -6.29 -42.85
CA GLN A 370 -5.34 -7.05 -43.42
C GLN A 370 -5.00 -8.26 -42.53
N ALA A 371 -4.53 -9.34 -43.18
CA ALA A 371 -3.90 -10.44 -42.46
C ALA A 371 -2.58 -9.93 -41.87
N VAL A 372 -2.42 -10.01 -40.56
CA VAL A 372 -1.14 -9.71 -39.84
C VAL A 372 -0.07 -10.63 -40.40
N SER A 373 1.06 -10.07 -40.85
CA SER A 373 2.17 -10.86 -41.43
C SER A 373 2.75 -11.83 -40.39
N GLN A 374 3.32 -12.94 -40.87
CA GLN A 374 3.90 -13.97 -40.00
C GLN A 374 5.07 -13.41 -39.17
N SER A 375 5.82 -12.42 -39.72
CA SER A 375 6.91 -11.72 -39.03
C SER A 375 6.43 -10.86 -37.86
N ASP A 376 5.23 -10.28 -37.94
CA ASP A 376 4.66 -9.51 -36.83
C ASP A 376 4.17 -10.43 -35.70
N ARG A 377 3.79 -11.69 -36.03
CA ARG A 377 3.45 -12.73 -35.04
C ARG A 377 4.70 -13.19 -34.28
N ASP A 378 5.80 -13.43 -34.97
CA ASP A 378 7.05 -13.93 -34.36
C ASP A 378 7.69 -12.89 -33.44
N LEU A 379 7.59 -11.61 -33.77
CA LEU A 379 8.04 -10.51 -32.89
C LEU A 379 7.13 -10.32 -31.67
N ALA A 380 5.80 -10.46 -31.84
CA ALA A 380 4.85 -10.36 -30.73
C ALA A 380 4.84 -11.61 -29.84
N THR A 381 5.19 -12.78 -30.38
CA THR A 381 5.11 -14.07 -29.66
C THR A 381 6.38 -14.40 -28.86
N SER A 382 7.55 -13.81 -29.15
CA SER A 382 8.81 -14.26 -28.53
C SER A 382 8.91 -14.00 -27.02
N TRP A 383 8.18 -13.04 -26.48
CA TRP A 383 8.16 -12.73 -25.04
C TRP A 383 6.76 -12.68 -24.42
N LEU A 384 5.69 -12.63 -25.23
CA LEU A 384 4.29 -12.67 -24.79
C LEU A 384 3.70 -14.11 -24.83
N SER A 385 4.34 -15.07 -25.48
CA SER A 385 3.80 -16.43 -25.69
C SER A 385 3.97 -17.40 -24.51
N GLN A 386 4.39 -16.94 -23.34
CA GLN A 386 4.38 -17.78 -22.12
C GLN A 386 3.13 -17.66 -21.26
N SER A 387 2.23 -16.76 -21.58
CA SER A 387 0.88 -16.80 -21.04
C SER A 387 -0.06 -17.29 -22.14
N SER A 388 -0.49 -18.55 -22.07
CA SER A 388 -1.76 -18.94 -22.68
C SER A 388 -2.79 -17.94 -22.15
N GLU A 389 -3.21 -16.99 -23.00
CA GLU A 389 -4.10 -15.90 -22.60
C GLU A 389 -5.42 -16.53 -22.16
N LEU A 390 -5.54 -16.77 -20.86
CA LEU A 390 -6.80 -17.16 -20.25
C LEU A 390 -7.80 -16.06 -20.58
N LYS A 391 -8.94 -16.45 -21.16
CA LYS A 391 -10.03 -15.51 -21.43
C LYS A 391 -10.30 -14.69 -20.18
N PRO A 392 -10.39 -13.36 -20.29
CA PRO A 392 -10.71 -12.51 -19.15
C PRO A 392 -12.02 -12.94 -18.53
N VAL A 393 -12.07 -12.96 -17.21
CA VAL A 393 -13.26 -13.35 -16.47
C VAL A 393 -13.99 -12.09 -16.05
N VAL A 394 -15.24 -11.96 -16.49
CA VAL A 394 -16.16 -10.94 -15.99
C VAL A 394 -16.72 -11.40 -14.66
N GLN A 395 -16.65 -10.54 -13.66
CA GLN A 395 -17.04 -10.84 -12.28
C GLN A 395 -18.07 -9.83 -11.79
N ARG A 396 -19.01 -10.32 -11.00
CA ARG A 396 -20.03 -9.48 -10.38
C ARG A 396 -19.52 -8.87 -9.10
N ALA A 397 -19.74 -7.55 -8.93
CA ALA A 397 -19.44 -6.81 -7.72
C ALA A 397 -20.70 -6.09 -7.23
N GLN A 398 -20.85 -6.00 -5.91
CA GLN A 398 -21.89 -5.19 -5.29
C GLN A 398 -21.37 -3.78 -5.05
N VAL A 399 -22.15 -2.77 -5.41
CA VAL A 399 -21.86 -1.36 -5.11
C VAL A 399 -22.37 -1.03 -3.72
N LEU A 400 -21.47 -0.65 -2.81
CA LEU A 400 -21.84 -0.20 -1.46
C LEU A 400 -22.16 1.29 -1.42
N ASP A 401 -21.35 2.09 -2.08
CA ASP A 401 -21.58 3.53 -2.24
C ASP A 401 -21.02 4.02 -3.58
N GLN A 402 -21.54 5.14 -4.05
CA GLN A 402 -21.13 5.76 -5.31
C GLN A 402 -21.06 7.28 -5.20
N SER A 403 -20.27 7.89 -6.06
CA SER A 403 -20.17 9.35 -6.24
C SER A 403 -19.92 9.67 -7.70
N LEU A 404 -19.87 10.96 -8.06
CA LEU A 404 -19.51 11.37 -9.42
C LEU A 404 -18.10 10.91 -9.82
N GLY A 405 -17.18 10.80 -8.85
CA GLY A 405 -15.79 10.42 -9.08
C GLY A 405 -15.48 8.93 -8.90
N GLY A 406 -16.46 8.07 -8.56
CA GLY A 406 -16.18 6.64 -8.43
C GLY A 406 -17.12 5.85 -7.56
N TYR A 407 -16.70 4.62 -7.29
CA TYR A 407 -17.49 3.58 -6.64
C TYR A 407 -16.73 2.95 -5.47
N ARG A 408 -17.49 2.44 -4.50
CA ARG A 408 -17.00 1.44 -3.55
C ARG A 408 -17.66 0.11 -3.85
N LEU A 409 -16.83 -0.88 -4.18
CA LEU A 409 -17.27 -2.20 -4.64
C LEU A 409 -16.85 -3.28 -3.67
N VAL A 410 -17.68 -4.33 -3.60
CA VAL A 410 -17.32 -5.59 -2.91
C VAL A 410 -17.44 -6.76 -3.88
N TRP A 411 -16.38 -7.57 -3.96
CA TRP A 411 -16.37 -8.88 -4.58
C TRP A 411 -16.38 -9.96 -3.48
N ASP A 412 -17.15 -11.02 -3.67
CA ASP A 412 -17.32 -12.07 -2.67
C ASP A 412 -16.06 -12.87 -2.37
N LYS A 413 -15.10 -12.95 -3.32
CA LYS A 413 -13.87 -13.72 -3.18
C LYS A 413 -12.65 -13.03 -3.81
N ALA A 414 -11.57 -12.94 -3.03
CA ALA A 414 -10.31 -12.33 -3.46
C ALA A 414 -9.66 -13.04 -4.65
N ASP A 415 -9.64 -14.38 -4.66
CA ASP A 415 -9.02 -15.19 -5.72
C ASP A 415 -9.63 -14.93 -7.10
N LEU A 416 -10.91 -14.61 -7.14
CA LEU A 416 -11.62 -14.32 -8.38
C LEU A 416 -11.37 -12.88 -8.82
N ALA A 417 -11.33 -11.94 -7.91
CA ALA A 417 -11.25 -10.51 -8.24
C ALA A 417 -9.91 -10.13 -8.90
N ARG A 418 -8.81 -10.83 -8.58
CA ARG A 418 -7.43 -10.49 -9.01
C ARG A 418 -7.11 -9.00 -8.88
N ALA A 419 -7.81 -8.35 -7.95
CA ALA A 419 -7.74 -6.91 -7.73
C ALA A 419 -6.45 -6.55 -7.00
N LYS A 420 -5.78 -5.50 -7.44
CA LYS A 420 -4.62 -4.90 -6.77
C LYS A 420 -4.65 -3.38 -6.89
N VAL A 421 -4.04 -2.69 -5.93
CA VAL A 421 -3.96 -1.23 -5.95
C VAL A 421 -3.23 -0.75 -7.19
N GLY A 422 -3.81 0.24 -7.88
CA GLY A 422 -3.28 0.80 -9.12
C GLY A 422 -3.63 0.01 -10.38
N GLU A 423 -4.45 -1.05 -10.29
CA GLU A 423 -4.92 -1.81 -11.45
C GLU A 423 -6.14 -1.15 -12.08
N LEU A 424 -6.28 -1.29 -13.40
CA LEU A 424 -7.45 -0.86 -14.13
C LEU A 424 -8.63 -1.79 -13.88
N VAL A 425 -9.83 -1.25 -13.92
CA VAL A 425 -11.08 -2.00 -13.84
C VAL A 425 -12.09 -1.44 -14.83
N GLY A 426 -12.65 -2.32 -15.64
CA GLY A 426 -13.82 -2.04 -16.46
C GLY A 426 -15.09 -2.30 -15.65
N LEU A 427 -16.09 -1.46 -15.77
CA LEU A 427 -17.33 -1.48 -15.02
C LEU A 427 -18.51 -1.29 -15.96
N THR A 428 -19.51 -2.16 -15.86
CA THR A 428 -20.78 -1.99 -16.61
C THR A 428 -21.97 -2.42 -15.74
N PRO A 429 -23.18 -1.87 -15.90
CA PRO A 429 -24.36 -2.35 -15.20
C PRO A 429 -24.53 -3.86 -15.41
N ALA A 430 -24.84 -4.59 -14.31
CA ALA A 430 -25.05 -6.02 -14.40
C ALA A 430 -26.31 -6.29 -15.27
N ALA A 431 -26.20 -7.17 -16.25
CA ALA A 431 -27.34 -7.58 -17.03
C ALA A 431 -28.32 -8.35 -16.14
N ALA A 432 -29.58 -7.94 -16.15
CA ALA A 432 -30.65 -8.65 -15.44
C ALA A 432 -30.99 -9.98 -16.14
N ASP A 433 -30.79 -10.07 -17.48
CA ASP A 433 -31.04 -11.26 -18.30
C ASP A 433 -30.00 -11.35 -19.44
N ALA A 434 -29.48 -12.55 -19.67
CA ALA A 434 -28.35 -12.84 -20.54
C ALA A 434 -28.59 -12.71 -22.06
N GLU A 435 -29.71 -12.19 -22.52
CA GLU A 435 -30.08 -12.21 -23.93
C GLU A 435 -29.63 -11.01 -24.79
N HIS A 436 -29.03 -9.95 -24.16
CA HIS A 436 -28.60 -8.77 -24.92
C HIS A 436 -27.12 -8.41 -24.58
N ASP A 437 -26.20 -9.25 -25.04
CA ASP A 437 -24.74 -9.09 -24.80
C ASP A 437 -24.07 -8.13 -25.81
N GLU A 438 -24.82 -7.50 -26.75
CA GLU A 438 -24.20 -6.91 -27.95
C GLU A 438 -23.73 -5.44 -27.79
N GLU A 439 -24.19 -4.67 -26.80
CA GLU A 439 -23.77 -3.26 -26.62
C GLU A 439 -23.70 -2.85 -25.15
N ARG A 440 -22.70 -3.34 -24.44
CA ARG A 440 -22.47 -2.88 -23.07
C ARG A 440 -21.51 -1.70 -23.05
N ASP A 441 -21.97 -0.56 -22.55
CA ASP A 441 -21.10 0.59 -22.26
C ASP A 441 -20.22 0.28 -21.05
N TRP A 442 -18.92 0.14 -21.28
CA TRP A 442 -17.93 -0.08 -20.22
C TRP A 442 -17.31 1.23 -19.77
N MET A 443 -17.48 1.55 -18.50
CA MET A 443 -16.74 2.59 -17.82
C MET A 443 -15.34 2.09 -17.46
N VAL A 444 -14.39 3.01 -17.35
CA VAL A 444 -13.00 2.73 -16.98
C VAL A 444 -12.70 3.37 -15.64
N GLY A 445 -12.22 2.57 -14.71
CA GLY A 445 -11.76 3.01 -13.40
C GLY A 445 -10.39 2.47 -13.04
N VAL A 446 -9.87 2.95 -11.91
CA VAL A 446 -8.63 2.48 -11.29
C VAL A 446 -8.87 2.17 -9.82
N ILE A 447 -8.31 1.06 -9.34
CA ILE A 447 -8.40 0.65 -7.96
C ILE A 447 -7.46 1.50 -7.12
N ARG A 448 -8.00 2.34 -6.23
CA ARG A 448 -7.23 3.26 -5.40
C ARG A 448 -6.90 2.71 -4.02
N TRP A 449 -7.69 1.78 -3.52
CA TRP A 449 -7.44 1.08 -2.26
C TRP A 449 -8.17 -0.25 -2.25
N ILE A 450 -7.64 -1.21 -1.49
CA ILE A 450 -8.22 -2.55 -1.30
C ILE A 450 -8.17 -2.89 0.18
N ARG A 451 -9.21 -3.58 0.66
CA ARG A 451 -9.25 -4.22 1.95
C ARG A 451 -9.90 -5.60 1.82
N ILE A 452 -9.29 -6.59 2.43
CA ILE A 452 -9.79 -7.96 2.46
C ILE A 452 -10.24 -8.25 3.88
N ASP A 453 -11.45 -8.78 4.03
CA ASP A 453 -11.99 -9.20 5.32
C ASP A 453 -11.64 -10.67 5.64
N ASP A 454 -12.05 -11.13 6.82
CA ASP A 454 -11.78 -12.51 7.28
C ASP A 454 -12.53 -13.57 6.47
N ALA A 455 -13.54 -13.19 5.68
CA ALA A 455 -14.28 -14.07 4.77
C ALA A 455 -13.68 -14.12 3.36
N ASP A 456 -12.50 -13.52 3.14
CA ASP A 456 -11.83 -13.35 1.86
C ASP A 456 -12.63 -12.49 0.85
N SER A 457 -13.58 -11.67 1.32
CA SER A 457 -14.28 -10.70 0.49
C SER A 457 -13.42 -9.46 0.26
N VAL A 458 -13.43 -8.91 -0.95
CA VAL A 458 -12.62 -7.76 -1.34
C VAL A 458 -13.47 -6.50 -1.40
N ASP A 459 -13.19 -5.56 -0.49
CA ASP A 459 -13.75 -4.21 -0.45
C ASP A 459 -12.74 -3.25 -1.11
N ALA A 460 -13.14 -2.54 -2.15
CA ALA A 460 -12.25 -1.67 -2.89
C ALA A 460 -12.89 -0.34 -3.27
N GLY A 461 -12.07 0.70 -3.27
CA GLY A 461 -12.43 2.01 -3.80
C GLY A 461 -11.91 2.22 -5.20
N ILE A 462 -12.83 2.50 -6.11
CA ILE A 462 -12.58 2.73 -7.52
C ILE A 462 -12.72 4.23 -7.81
N GLU A 463 -11.70 4.81 -8.41
CA GLU A 463 -11.78 6.13 -9.03
C GLU A 463 -12.12 5.97 -10.50
N LEU A 464 -13.17 6.66 -10.95
CA LEU A 464 -13.60 6.63 -12.34
C LEU A 464 -12.66 7.51 -13.17
N LEU A 465 -12.07 6.94 -14.20
CA LEU A 465 -11.22 7.64 -15.16
C LEU A 465 -12.02 8.17 -16.35
N ALA A 466 -12.97 7.36 -16.88
CA ALA A 466 -13.85 7.77 -17.94
C ALA A 466 -15.15 6.94 -17.93
N ARG A 467 -16.24 7.53 -18.38
CA ARG A 467 -17.52 6.85 -18.54
C ARG A 467 -17.63 6.08 -19.85
N ARG A 468 -16.84 6.49 -20.86
CA ARG A 468 -16.76 5.85 -22.17
C ARG A 468 -15.31 5.68 -22.58
N ALA A 469 -14.99 4.58 -23.22
CA ALA A 469 -13.65 4.29 -23.70
C ALA A 469 -13.72 3.44 -24.97
N GLN A 470 -12.62 3.44 -25.72
CA GLN A 470 -12.50 2.70 -26.98
C GLN A 470 -11.22 1.85 -26.97
N PRO A 471 -11.26 0.58 -27.43
CA PRO A 471 -10.06 -0.22 -27.58
C PRO A 471 -9.23 0.32 -28.74
N VAL A 472 -7.90 0.36 -28.55
CA VAL A 472 -6.97 0.86 -29.57
C VAL A 472 -5.72 -0.01 -29.63
N GLY A 473 -5.08 -0.04 -30.80
CA GLY A 473 -3.72 -0.50 -30.96
C GLY A 473 -2.78 0.70 -30.87
N ILE A 474 -1.70 0.59 -30.11
CA ILE A 474 -0.69 1.65 -29.97
C ILE A 474 0.69 1.12 -30.32
N ALA A 475 1.48 1.89 -31.05
CA ALA A 475 2.89 1.59 -31.32
C ALA A 475 3.72 2.85 -31.13
N SER A 476 4.81 2.78 -30.36
CA SER A 476 5.77 3.89 -30.29
C SER A 476 6.53 3.99 -31.60
N PHE A 477 6.69 5.20 -32.10
CA PHE A 477 7.39 5.49 -33.34
C PHE A 477 8.62 6.35 -33.05
N GLU A 478 9.75 5.90 -33.58
CA GLU A 478 10.96 6.72 -33.65
C GLU A 478 11.25 7.04 -35.10
N PRO A 479 11.54 8.32 -35.48
CA PRO A 479 11.69 8.72 -36.88
C PRO A 479 12.76 7.93 -37.65
N THR A 480 13.74 7.37 -36.95
CA THR A 480 14.90 6.62 -37.50
C THR A 480 14.95 5.17 -37.07
N GLY A 481 13.97 4.71 -36.30
CA GLY A 481 13.91 3.35 -35.72
C GLY A 481 12.98 2.40 -36.47
N PRO A 482 13.06 1.09 -36.17
CA PRO A 482 12.10 0.13 -36.69
C PRO A 482 10.71 0.37 -36.09
N VAL A 483 9.66 0.15 -36.87
CA VAL A 483 8.27 0.18 -36.38
C VAL A 483 8.13 -0.91 -35.31
N ARG A 484 7.80 -0.52 -34.10
CA ARG A 484 7.57 -1.47 -33.00
C ARG A 484 6.20 -2.17 -33.17
N ALA A 485 6.09 -3.40 -32.68
CA ALA A 485 4.82 -4.12 -32.69
C ALA A 485 3.75 -3.35 -31.93
N ALA A 486 2.52 -3.35 -32.48
CA ALA A 486 1.40 -2.72 -31.81
C ALA A 486 1.10 -3.41 -30.47
N MET A 487 0.79 -2.62 -29.46
CA MET A 487 0.38 -3.05 -28.12
C MET A 487 -1.07 -2.66 -27.85
N ARG A 488 -1.71 -3.34 -26.90
CA ARG A 488 -3.04 -3.01 -26.43
C ARG A 488 -3.04 -1.63 -25.77
N GLY A 489 -4.02 -0.80 -26.10
CA GLY A 489 -4.29 0.46 -25.43
C GLY A 489 -5.78 0.68 -25.26
N VAL A 490 -6.14 1.63 -24.42
CA VAL A 490 -7.53 2.07 -24.23
C VAL A 490 -7.57 3.59 -24.32
N LEU A 491 -8.32 4.12 -25.27
CA LEU A 491 -8.56 5.54 -25.44
C LEU A 491 -9.74 5.97 -24.58
N LEU A 492 -9.55 6.98 -23.74
CA LEU A 492 -10.59 7.57 -22.89
C LEU A 492 -11.32 8.66 -23.68
N LEU A 493 -12.66 8.60 -23.77
CA LEU A 493 -13.46 9.46 -24.64
C LEU A 493 -14.06 10.68 -23.94
N ASP A 494 -14.25 10.63 -22.62
CA ASP A 494 -14.98 11.67 -21.85
C ASP A 494 -14.06 12.74 -21.24
N GLN A 495 -12.82 12.85 -21.70
CA GLN A 495 -11.88 13.83 -21.16
C GLN A 495 -11.82 15.05 -22.08
N ASP A 496 -12.59 16.07 -21.74
CA ASP A 496 -12.61 17.37 -22.40
C ASP A 496 -11.40 18.24 -21.96
N ASN A 497 -10.19 17.78 -22.29
CA ASN A 497 -8.96 18.55 -22.06
C ASN A 497 -8.54 19.33 -23.31
N GLY A 498 -9.51 19.90 -23.99
CA GLY A 498 -9.32 20.81 -25.10
C GLY A 498 -8.81 20.16 -26.41
N HIS A 499 -7.64 19.57 -26.45
CA HIS A 499 -7.06 18.99 -27.68
C HIS A 499 -6.19 17.75 -27.44
N ALA A 500 -6.02 17.28 -26.22
CA ALA A 500 -5.20 16.13 -25.89
C ALA A 500 -6.03 14.85 -25.75
N MET A 501 -5.68 13.82 -26.51
CA MET A 501 -6.23 12.48 -26.31
C MET A 501 -5.53 11.80 -25.14
N THR A 502 -6.27 11.09 -24.30
CA THR A 502 -5.72 10.30 -23.20
C THR A 502 -5.81 8.81 -23.52
N VAL A 503 -4.67 8.15 -23.55
CA VAL A 503 -4.55 6.71 -23.78
C VAL A 503 -3.98 6.01 -22.56
N LEU A 504 -4.57 4.90 -22.17
CA LEU A 504 -4.00 3.96 -21.20
C LEU A 504 -3.16 2.94 -21.96
N ALA A 505 -1.85 2.93 -21.67
CA ALA A 505 -0.86 2.07 -22.30
C ALA A 505 -0.36 1.00 -21.31
N PRO A 506 0.15 -0.18 -21.76
CA PRO A 506 0.77 -1.15 -20.86
C PRO A 506 2.08 -0.59 -20.27
N HIS A 507 2.43 -1.08 -19.09
CA HIS A 507 3.72 -0.75 -18.46
C HIS A 507 4.76 -1.86 -18.76
N PRO A 508 6.01 -1.53 -19.13
CA PRO A 508 6.52 -0.18 -19.40
C PRO A 508 6.19 0.28 -20.83
N PHE A 509 5.71 1.51 -20.94
CA PHE A 509 5.63 2.20 -22.23
C PHE A 509 6.87 3.10 -22.42
N ASP A 510 7.32 3.29 -23.65
CA ASP A 510 8.49 4.10 -23.95
C ASP A 510 8.28 5.57 -23.59
N ARG A 511 8.95 6.03 -22.53
CA ARG A 511 8.87 7.42 -22.05
C ARG A 511 9.55 8.43 -22.98
N HIS A 512 10.33 7.96 -23.93
CA HIS A 512 11.09 8.78 -24.87
C HIS A 512 10.47 8.79 -26.27
N ALA A 513 9.33 8.09 -26.44
CA ALA A 513 8.63 8.11 -27.71
C ALA A 513 8.16 9.54 -27.98
N SER A 514 8.66 10.14 -29.07
CA SER A 514 8.22 11.46 -29.52
C SER A 514 6.90 11.39 -30.32
N GLU A 515 6.64 10.26 -30.93
CA GLU A 515 5.44 9.99 -31.72
C GLU A 515 4.83 8.64 -31.37
N LEU A 516 3.52 8.54 -31.55
CA LEU A 516 2.73 7.35 -31.31
C LEU A 516 1.84 7.08 -32.53
N GLU A 517 1.87 5.86 -33.03
CA GLU A 517 0.88 5.39 -34.00
C GLU A 517 -0.32 4.82 -33.25
N LEU A 518 -1.50 5.40 -33.51
CA LEU A 518 -2.78 5.00 -32.91
C LEU A 518 -3.64 4.32 -33.99
N THR A 519 -3.97 3.06 -33.80
CA THR A 519 -4.92 2.32 -34.63
C THR A 519 -6.24 2.18 -33.87
N ARG A 520 -7.33 2.71 -34.44
CA ARG A 520 -8.67 2.65 -33.83
C ARG A 520 -9.75 2.38 -34.86
N PRO A 521 -10.94 1.85 -34.49
CA PRO A 521 -12.12 1.91 -35.32
C PRO A 521 -12.43 3.36 -35.72
N ALA A 522 -12.88 3.58 -36.94
CA ALA A 522 -13.23 4.92 -37.43
C ALA A 522 -14.46 5.48 -36.69
N ASP A 523 -15.41 4.61 -36.38
CA ASP A 523 -16.58 4.90 -35.58
C ASP A 523 -16.64 3.92 -34.40
N PRO A 524 -16.76 4.40 -33.15
CA PRO A 524 -16.95 3.53 -31.99
C PRO A 524 -18.18 2.64 -32.05
N LEU A 525 -19.22 3.04 -32.79
CA LEU A 525 -20.48 2.34 -32.95
C LEU A 525 -20.56 1.54 -34.24
N ASP A 526 -19.70 1.83 -35.22
CA ASP A 526 -19.63 1.10 -36.49
C ASP A 526 -18.26 0.44 -36.68
N TRP A 527 -18.17 -0.82 -36.30
CA TRP A 527 -16.98 -1.64 -36.45
C TRP A 527 -16.63 -1.99 -37.91
N GLU A 528 -17.53 -1.77 -38.85
CA GLU A 528 -17.30 -2.00 -40.28
C GLU A 528 -16.68 -0.78 -40.96
N ALA A 529 -16.71 0.39 -40.30
CA ALA A 529 -16.06 1.57 -40.77
C ALA A 529 -14.53 1.38 -40.85
N ARG A 530 -13.88 1.94 -41.89
CA ARG A 530 -12.44 1.80 -42.12
C ARG A 530 -11.65 2.33 -40.91
N ALA A 531 -10.62 1.57 -40.49
CA ALA A 531 -9.73 1.99 -39.42
C ALA A 531 -9.13 3.38 -39.66
N SER A 532 -9.08 4.15 -38.61
CA SER A 532 -8.27 5.35 -38.54
C SER A 532 -6.90 5.00 -37.97
N VAL A 533 -5.84 5.15 -38.78
CA VAL A 533 -4.45 5.08 -38.32
C VAL A 533 -3.91 6.51 -38.32
N ALA A 534 -3.59 7.01 -37.16
CA ALA A 534 -3.06 8.36 -36.98
C ALA A 534 -1.68 8.30 -36.30
N ARG A 535 -0.73 9.07 -36.84
CA ARG A 535 0.51 9.38 -36.12
C ARG A 535 0.32 10.66 -35.35
N LEU A 536 0.63 10.62 -34.07
CA LEU A 536 0.38 11.69 -33.13
C LEU A 536 1.67 12.01 -32.39
N GLY A 537 2.00 13.29 -32.29
CA GLY A 537 3.15 13.82 -31.56
C GLY A 537 2.79 14.25 -30.15
N ASP A 538 3.76 14.89 -29.46
CA ASP A 538 3.62 15.43 -28.08
C ASP A 538 3.16 14.38 -27.06
N VAL A 539 3.86 13.25 -27.05
CA VAL A 539 3.58 12.13 -26.14
C VAL A 539 4.12 12.46 -24.75
N THR A 540 3.23 12.58 -23.76
CA THR A 540 3.60 12.85 -22.37
C THR A 540 2.99 11.83 -21.43
N VAL A 541 3.81 11.15 -20.62
CA VAL A 541 3.35 10.26 -19.56
C VAL A 541 3.00 11.08 -18.33
N VAL A 542 1.72 11.17 -17.99
CA VAL A 542 1.21 11.98 -16.87
C VAL A 542 0.98 11.19 -15.58
N ASP A 543 0.73 9.88 -15.69
CA ASP A 543 0.58 8.98 -14.55
C ASP A 543 1.13 7.60 -14.92
N ALA A 544 1.80 6.96 -14.00
CA ALA A 544 2.35 5.63 -14.21
C ALA A 544 2.14 4.78 -12.95
N SER A 545 1.38 3.71 -13.10
CA SER A 545 1.32 2.63 -12.12
C SER A 545 2.19 1.46 -12.56
N ASN A 546 2.31 0.44 -11.74
CA ASN A 546 2.98 -0.80 -12.15
C ASN A 546 2.14 -1.63 -13.15
N ALA A 547 0.88 -1.28 -13.35
CA ALA A 547 -0.06 -2.00 -14.21
C ALA A 547 -0.25 -1.31 -15.56
N TYR A 548 -0.25 0.02 -15.60
CA TYR A 548 -0.46 0.80 -16.80
C TYR A 548 0.22 2.17 -16.71
N GLN A 549 0.30 2.84 -17.85
CA GLN A 549 0.72 4.24 -17.96
C GLN A 549 -0.39 5.05 -18.63
N ARG A 550 -0.64 6.23 -18.09
CA ARG A 550 -1.56 7.20 -18.69
C ARG A 550 -0.76 8.16 -19.54
N VAL A 551 -1.06 8.17 -20.83
CA VAL A 551 -0.34 8.91 -21.85
C VAL A 551 -1.28 9.97 -22.43
N LEU A 552 -0.86 11.24 -22.35
CA LEU A 552 -1.45 12.33 -23.10
C LEU A 552 -0.80 12.41 -24.47
N ILE A 553 -1.62 12.55 -25.50
CA ILE A 553 -1.17 12.69 -26.87
C ILE A 553 -1.74 13.99 -27.40
N GLY A 554 -0.87 14.97 -27.65
CA GLY A 554 -1.21 16.20 -28.30
C GLY A 554 -1.37 15.96 -29.81
N ARG A 555 -2.26 16.72 -30.45
CA ARG A 555 -2.21 16.93 -31.88
C ARG A 555 -0.97 17.79 -32.15
N ALA A 556 -0.10 17.38 -33.08
CA ALA A 556 0.95 18.27 -33.54
C ALA A 556 0.31 19.61 -33.97
N PRO A 557 0.69 20.75 -33.36
CA PRO A 557 0.11 22.01 -33.71
C PRO A 557 0.29 22.23 -35.22
N THR A 558 -0.74 22.71 -35.88
CA THR A 558 -0.64 23.12 -37.28
C THR A 558 0.33 24.28 -37.40
N ALA A 559 0.95 24.50 -38.57
CA ALA A 559 1.83 25.64 -38.80
C ALA A 559 1.16 26.98 -38.47
N GLN A 560 -0.17 27.06 -38.58
CA GLN A 560 -0.97 28.21 -38.19
C GLN A 560 -1.05 28.40 -36.68
N GLU A 561 -1.27 27.31 -35.92
CA GLU A 561 -1.32 27.34 -34.45
C GLU A 561 0.03 27.68 -33.82
N LEU A 562 1.13 27.26 -34.45
CA LEU A 562 2.50 27.63 -34.06
C LEU A 562 2.76 29.15 -34.33
N ALA A 563 2.25 29.65 -35.46
CA ALA A 563 2.37 31.08 -35.77
C ALA A 563 1.51 31.95 -34.83
N ASP A 564 0.30 31.48 -34.49
CA ASP A 564 -0.59 32.17 -33.56
C ASP A 564 -0.05 32.14 -32.12
N SER A 565 0.58 31.06 -31.70
CA SER A 565 1.22 30.91 -30.37
C SER A 565 2.46 31.81 -30.25
N ALA A 566 3.29 31.88 -31.31
CA ALA A 566 4.44 32.78 -31.35
C ALA A 566 4.01 34.25 -31.33
N ALA A 567 2.91 34.59 -32.01
CA ALA A 567 2.35 35.95 -32.01
C ALA A 567 1.80 36.34 -30.62
N VAL A 568 1.25 35.42 -29.87
CA VAL A 568 0.78 35.64 -28.49
C VAL A 568 1.98 35.83 -27.54
N GLU A 569 3.05 35.01 -27.65
CA GLU A 569 4.27 35.17 -26.86
C GLU A 569 4.96 36.52 -27.15
N GLU A 570 5.07 36.95 -28.43
CA GLU A 570 5.60 38.24 -28.78
C GLU A 570 4.75 39.42 -28.24
N ALA A 571 3.43 39.28 -28.22
CA ALA A 571 2.53 40.26 -27.65
C ALA A 571 2.66 40.36 -26.12
N GLU A 572 2.79 39.24 -25.42
CA GLU A 572 3.02 39.23 -23.98
C GLU A 572 4.42 39.75 -23.58
N GLU A 573 5.45 39.52 -24.38
CA GLU A 573 6.77 40.09 -24.17
C GLU A 573 6.77 41.61 -24.42
N ALA A 574 6.04 42.08 -25.42
CA ALA A 574 5.88 43.50 -25.69
C ALA A 574 5.13 44.21 -24.55
N GLU A 575 4.07 43.62 -24.00
CA GLU A 575 3.36 44.18 -22.84
C GLU A 575 4.22 44.16 -21.56
N ARG A 576 5.05 43.16 -21.36
CA ARG A 576 6.00 43.12 -20.21
C ARG A 576 7.11 44.15 -20.36
N ALA A 577 7.54 44.47 -21.59
CA ALA A 577 8.55 45.48 -21.84
C ALA A 577 8.00 46.93 -21.65
N ASP A 578 6.74 47.16 -21.97
CA ASP A 578 6.10 48.48 -21.82
C ASP A 578 5.67 48.76 -20.37
N GLY A 579 5.38 47.70 -19.57
CA GLY A 579 5.02 47.80 -18.14
C GLY A 579 6.19 48.10 -17.19
N THR A 580 7.43 48.18 -17.67
CA THR A 580 8.64 48.45 -16.85
C THR A 580 9.13 49.91 -16.98
N THR A 581 8.41 50.78 -17.67
CA THR A 581 8.74 52.22 -17.83
C THR A 581 7.66 53.16 -17.26
N GLY A 582 6.99 52.76 -16.20
CA GLY A 582 6.02 53.61 -15.50
C GLY A 582 6.35 53.76 -14.01
#